data_845e4eae086cf3fa28d1374841e00d28
#
_entry.id   845e4eae086cf3fa28d1374841e00d28
#
_cell.length_a   1.000
_cell.length_b   1.000
_cell.length_c   1.000
_cell.angle_alpha   90.00
_cell.angle_beta   90.00
_cell.angle_gamma   90.00
#
_symmetry.space_group_name_H-M   'P 1'
#
loop_
_entity.id
_entity.type
_entity.pdbx_description
1 polymer ?
#
loop_
_entity_poly.entity_id
_entity_poly.type
_entity_poly.pdbx_seq_one_letter_code
_entity_poly.pdbx_strand_id
1 'polypeptide(L)'
;MFQKILIANRGEIAVRIIRACRELGITSVAVYSTADKDALHTQLADEAICIGKAAPADSYLNMERILSAAIASKAEAIHPGFGFLSENAKFAQMCEQCHIASSDFAEVIRRMGNSRKQETP
;
A
#
# COMPACT_ATOMS: atom_id res chain seq x y z
N MET A 1 10.63 -7.05 9.75
CA MET A 1 10.65 -6.04 8.67
C MET A 1 9.68 -6.46 7.58
N PHE A 2 8.90 -5.52 7.08
CA PHE A 2 7.99 -5.84 5.98
C PHE A 2 8.77 -6.09 4.69
N GLN A 3 8.39 -7.14 3.98
CA GLN A 3 9.00 -7.47 2.70
C GLN A 3 8.15 -7.00 1.52
N LYS A 4 6.84 -6.88 1.72
CA LYS A 4 5.91 -6.47 0.66
C LYS A 4 4.83 -5.56 1.23
N ILE A 5 4.65 -4.41 0.61
CA ILE A 5 3.68 -3.39 1.01
C ILE A 5 2.80 -3.03 -0.19
N LEU A 6 1.48 -3.00 0.03
CA LEU A 6 0.53 -2.51 -0.96
C LEU A 6 0.31 -1.02 -0.73
N ILE A 7 0.37 -0.24 -1.80
CA ILE A 7 0.17 1.21 -1.75
C ILE A 7 -1.26 1.51 -2.22
N ALA A 8 -2.12 1.92 -1.29
CA ALA A 8 -3.53 2.19 -1.55
C ALA A 8 -3.75 3.66 -1.88
N ASN A 9 -3.08 4.13 -2.92
CA ASN A 9 -3.20 5.50 -3.38
C ASN A 9 -2.78 5.57 -4.86
N ARG A 10 -2.79 6.78 -5.42
CA ARG A 10 -2.48 7.01 -6.82
C ARG A 10 -1.62 8.26 -7.00
N GLY A 11 -1.16 8.49 -8.23
CA GLY A 11 -0.47 9.71 -8.61
C GLY A 11 0.86 9.90 -7.88
N GLU A 12 1.21 11.14 -7.65
CA GLU A 12 2.49 11.54 -7.04
C GLU A 12 2.71 10.91 -5.67
N ILE A 13 1.65 10.80 -4.87
CA ILE A 13 1.74 10.21 -3.55
C ILE A 13 2.18 8.73 -3.65
N ALA A 14 1.53 7.99 -4.53
CA ALA A 14 1.89 6.58 -4.75
C ALA A 14 3.32 6.44 -5.28
N VAL A 15 3.73 7.30 -6.20
CA VAL A 15 5.09 7.27 -6.76
C VAL A 15 6.13 7.48 -5.66
N ARG A 16 5.92 8.44 -4.77
CA ARG A 16 6.85 8.70 -3.66
C ARG A 16 7.01 7.50 -2.74
N ILE A 17 5.90 6.85 -2.42
CA ILE A 17 5.92 5.69 -1.54
C ILE A 17 6.62 4.51 -2.22
N ILE A 18 6.35 4.29 -3.50
CA ILE A 18 7.00 3.23 -4.27
C ILE A 18 8.51 3.42 -4.33
N ARG A 19 8.95 4.66 -4.55
CA ARG A 19 10.39 4.97 -4.56
C ARG A 19 11.04 4.72 -3.20
N ALA A 20 10.36 5.10 -2.12
CA ALA A 20 10.86 4.84 -0.79
C ALA A 20 10.94 3.34 -0.50
N CYS A 21 9.95 2.56 -0.93
CA CYS A 21 10.00 1.11 -0.81
C CYS A 21 11.21 0.53 -1.53
N ARG A 22 11.47 1.02 -2.73
CA ARG A 22 12.63 0.57 -3.52
C ARG A 22 13.94 0.84 -2.80
N GLU A 23 14.10 2.02 -2.23
CA GLU A 23 15.31 2.37 -1.48
C GLU A 23 15.50 1.48 -0.25
N LEU A 24 14.42 1.00 0.34
CA LEU A 24 14.46 0.16 1.52
C LEU A 24 14.48 -1.34 1.19
N GLY A 25 14.47 -1.70 -0.07
CA GLY A 25 14.47 -3.10 -0.49
C GLY A 25 13.14 -3.80 -0.27
N ILE A 26 12.04 -3.05 -0.27
CA ILE A 26 10.68 -3.58 -0.07
C ILE A 26 10.00 -3.76 -1.41
N THR A 27 9.36 -4.89 -1.63
CA THR A 27 8.53 -5.12 -2.80
C THR A 27 7.26 -4.28 -2.70
N SER A 28 7.00 -3.46 -3.72
CA SER A 28 5.82 -2.60 -3.76
C SER A 28 4.73 -3.21 -4.63
N VAL A 29 3.48 -3.12 -4.14
CA VAL A 29 2.31 -3.53 -4.89
C VAL A 29 1.45 -2.29 -5.11
N ALA A 30 1.31 -1.86 -6.35
CA ALA A 30 0.42 -0.76 -6.70
C ALA A 30 -0.99 -1.30 -6.96
N VAL A 31 -1.99 -0.52 -6.58
CA VAL A 31 -3.35 -0.76 -7.02
C VAL A 31 -3.75 0.37 -7.96
N TYR A 32 -4.63 0.09 -8.92
CA TYR A 32 -5.03 1.11 -9.87
C TYR A 32 -6.46 0.89 -10.34
N SER A 33 -7.15 2.01 -10.63
CA SER A 33 -8.42 1.96 -11.33
C SER A 33 -8.14 1.78 -12.82
N THR A 34 -9.17 1.41 -13.59
CA THR A 34 -9.03 1.25 -15.04
C THR A 34 -8.52 2.52 -15.73
N ALA A 35 -8.85 3.70 -15.18
CA ALA A 35 -8.37 4.98 -15.73
C ALA A 35 -6.87 5.19 -15.53
N ASP A 36 -6.27 4.53 -14.53
CA ASP A 36 -4.86 4.70 -14.18
C ASP A 36 -3.98 3.54 -14.66
N LYS A 37 -4.46 2.75 -15.59
CA LYS A 37 -3.75 1.57 -16.08
C LYS A 37 -2.32 1.87 -16.53
N ASP A 38 -2.11 3.00 -17.19
CA ASP A 38 -0.80 3.38 -17.72
C ASP A 38 -0.13 4.47 -16.87
N ALA A 39 -0.64 4.74 -15.68
CA ALA A 39 -0.09 5.75 -14.79
C ALA A 39 1.31 5.37 -14.31
N LEU A 40 2.12 6.36 -13.98
CA LEU A 40 3.51 6.15 -13.57
C LEU A 40 3.63 5.23 -12.37
N HIS A 41 2.76 5.38 -11.36
CA HIS A 41 2.85 4.53 -10.18
C HIS A 41 2.62 3.05 -10.52
N THR A 42 1.77 2.77 -11.49
CA THR A 42 1.51 1.40 -11.95
C THR A 42 2.75 0.80 -12.61
N GLN A 43 3.49 1.62 -13.38
CA GLN A 43 4.68 1.17 -14.08
C GLN A 43 5.89 1.00 -13.17
N LEU A 44 6.02 1.83 -12.14
CA LEU A 44 7.18 1.81 -11.24
C LEU A 44 7.11 0.73 -10.17
N ALA A 45 5.92 0.29 -9.79
CA ALA A 45 5.76 -0.72 -8.77
C ALA A 45 6.24 -2.10 -9.24
N ASP A 46 6.65 -2.93 -8.31
CA ASP A 46 7.06 -4.31 -8.62
C ASP A 46 5.88 -5.16 -9.08
N GLU A 47 4.71 -4.95 -8.48
CA GLU A 47 3.46 -5.63 -8.85
C GLU A 47 2.36 -4.57 -8.97
N ALA A 48 1.35 -4.84 -9.79
CA ALA A 48 0.24 -3.92 -9.97
C ALA A 48 -1.06 -4.72 -10.15
N ILE A 49 -2.12 -4.29 -9.44
CA ILE A 49 -3.41 -4.97 -9.45
C ILE A 49 -4.51 -3.96 -9.74
N CYS A 50 -5.35 -4.27 -10.73
CA CYS A 50 -6.52 -3.44 -11.02
C CYS A 50 -7.59 -3.70 -9.96
N ILE A 51 -8.11 -2.62 -9.36
CA ILE A 51 -9.08 -2.73 -8.28
C ILE A 51 -10.48 -2.21 -8.65
N GLY A 52 -10.70 -1.85 -9.90
CA GLY A 52 -12.03 -1.48 -10.35
C GLY A 52 -12.07 -0.29 -11.29
N LYS A 53 -13.28 0.24 -11.45
CA LYS A 53 -13.55 1.33 -12.39
C LYS A 53 -12.97 2.65 -11.90
N ALA A 54 -12.98 3.66 -12.77
CA ALA A 54 -12.34 4.96 -12.51
C ALA A 54 -12.90 5.71 -11.31
N ALA A 55 -14.18 5.57 -10.98
CA ALA A 55 -14.77 6.27 -9.84
C ALA A 55 -14.09 5.80 -8.54
N PRO A 56 -13.68 6.72 -7.64
CA PRO A 56 -13.02 6.34 -6.40
C PRO A 56 -13.81 5.35 -5.54
N ALA A 57 -15.13 5.47 -5.50
CA ALA A 57 -15.98 4.54 -4.74
C ALA A 57 -15.87 3.10 -5.25
N ASP A 58 -15.52 2.91 -6.52
CA ASP A 58 -15.38 1.59 -7.14
C ASP A 58 -13.94 1.07 -7.07
N SER A 59 -13.00 1.86 -6.58
CA SER A 59 -11.58 1.52 -6.59
C SER A 59 -10.86 1.99 -5.31
N TYR A 60 -10.32 3.20 -5.28
CA TYR A 60 -9.45 3.66 -4.20
C TYR A 60 -10.17 3.83 -2.85
N LEU A 61 -11.48 3.98 -2.84
CA LEU A 61 -12.30 4.02 -1.61
C LEU A 61 -13.01 2.70 -1.33
N ASN A 62 -12.81 1.69 -2.16
CA ASN A 62 -13.44 0.38 -1.97
C ASN A 62 -12.56 -0.50 -1.08
N MET A 63 -12.92 -0.56 0.19
CA MET A 63 -12.15 -1.27 1.21
C MET A 63 -11.97 -2.76 0.89
N GLU A 64 -13.04 -3.42 0.43
CA GLU A 64 -12.99 -4.85 0.13
C GLU A 64 -12.06 -5.17 -1.03
N ARG A 65 -12.06 -4.34 -2.08
CA ARG A 65 -11.19 -4.56 -3.23
C ARG A 65 -9.72 -4.36 -2.88
N ILE A 66 -9.44 -3.35 -2.06
CA ILE A 66 -8.07 -3.10 -1.61
C ILE A 66 -7.58 -4.23 -0.72
N LEU A 67 -8.40 -4.68 0.23
CA LEU A 67 -8.03 -5.81 1.09
C LEU A 67 -7.86 -7.11 0.29
N SER A 68 -8.74 -7.36 -0.68
CA SER A 68 -8.62 -8.53 -1.55
C SER A 68 -7.31 -8.51 -2.33
N ALA A 69 -6.92 -7.33 -2.83
CA ALA A 69 -5.64 -7.19 -3.53
C ALA A 69 -4.45 -7.44 -2.61
N ALA A 70 -4.53 -6.96 -1.36
CA ALA A 70 -3.48 -7.19 -0.38
C ALA A 70 -3.32 -8.68 -0.05
N ILE A 71 -4.44 -9.37 0.15
CA ILE A 71 -4.43 -10.79 0.43
C ILE A 71 -3.90 -11.58 -0.78
N ALA A 72 -4.38 -11.28 -1.97
CA ALA A 72 -3.96 -11.96 -3.19
C ALA A 72 -2.47 -11.79 -3.48
N SER A 73 -1.93 -10.60 -3.22
CA SER A 73 -0.51 -10.31 -3.44
C SER A 73 0.38 -10.74 -2.28
N LYS A 74 -0.22 -11.16 -1.17
CA LYS A 74 0.49 -11.51 0.08
C LYS A 74 1.22 -10.31 0.68
N ALA A 75 0.67 -9.11 0.51
CA ALA A 75 1.22 -7.93 1.14
C ALA A 75 1.04 -8.00 2.67
N GLU A 76 2.06 -7.63 3.39
CA GLU A 76 2.06 -7.67 4.86
C GLU A 76 1.50 -6.39 5.47
N ALA A 77 1.53 -5.30 4.70
CA ALA A 77 1.07 -4.00 5.15
C ALA A 77 0.42 -3.24 4.00
N ILE A 78 -0.45 -2.29 4.34
CA ILE A 78 -1.05 -1.36 3.40
C ILE A 78 -0.65 0.04 3.82
N HIS A 79 -0.07 0.80 2.89
CA HIS A 79 0.22 2.22 3.08
C HIS A 79 -0.85 3.02 2.35
N PRO A 80 -1.74 3.69 3.07
CA PRO A 80 -2.85 4.43 2.43
C PRO A 80 -2.44 5.79 1.87
N GLY A 81 -1.28 6.32 2.22
CA GLY A 81 -0.86 7.66 1.83
C GLY A 81 -1.73 8.74 2.47
N PHE A 82 -2.09 9.76 1.68
CA PHE A 82 -2.98 10.82 2.13
C PHE A 82 -4.32 10.69 1.40
N GLY A 83 -5.41 11.10 2.08
CA GLY A 83 -6.75 11.02 1.50
C GLY A 83 -7.25 9.58 1.40
N PHE A 84 -8.25 9.36 0.57
CA PHE A 84 -8.90 8.06 0.39
C PHE A 84 -9.17 7.36 1.73
N LEU A 85 -8.52 6.22 2.00
CA LEU A 85 -8.77 5.43 3.21
C LEU A 85 -7.81 5.73 4.36
N SER A 86 -6.93 6.74 4.22
CA SER A 86 -5.86 7.00 5.18
C SER A 86 -6.34 7.27 6.60
N GLU A 87 -7.53 7.87 6.78
CA GLU A 87 -8.08 8.18 8.09
C GLU A 87 -9.36 7.39 8.38
N ASN A 88 -9.60 6.32 7.64
CA ASN A 88 -10.82 5.53 7.80
C ASN A 88 -10.61 4.47 8.88
N ALA A 89 -11.24 4.68 10.04
CA ALA A 89 -11.12 3.76 11.18
C ALA A 89 -11.67 2.36 10.89
N LYS A 90 -12.74 2.27 10.09
CA LYS A 90 -13.31 0.98 9.72
C LYS A 90 -12.35 0.18 8.87
N PHE A 91 -11.66 0.84 7.93
CA PHE A 91 -10.67 0.19 7.10
C PHE A 91 -9.49 -0.32 7.95
N ALA A 92 -9.00 0.49 8.87
CA ALA A 92 -7.93 0.08 9.77
C ALA A 92 -8.33 -1.16 10.58
N GLN A 93 -9.58 -1.21 11.05
CA GLN A 93 -10.09 -2.34 11.78
C GLN A 93 -10.18 -3.59 10.90
N MET A 94 -10.63 -3.44 9.66
CA MET A 94 -10.69 -4.55 8.70
C MET A 94 -9.29 -5.10 8.40
N CYS A 95 -8.31 -4.23 8.24
CA CYS A 95 -6.93 -4.65 8.04
C CYS A 95 -6.42 -5.47 9.23
N GLU A 96 -6.68 -4.99 10.44
CA GLU A 96 -6.28 -5.69 11.66
C GLU A 96 -6.89 -7.08 11.73
N GLN A 97 -8.16 -7.22 11.38
CA GLN A 97 -8.85 -8.51 11.35
C GLN A 97 -8.23 -9.48 10.34
N CYS A 98 -7.62 -8.95 9.28
CA CYS A 98 -6.94 -9.74 8.26
C CYS A 98 -5.44 -9.90 8.53
N HIS A 99 -4.97 -9.46 9.69
CA HIS A 99 -3.55 -9.51 10.07
C HIS A 99 -2.66 -8.72 9.10
N ILE A 100 -3.18 -7.63 8.57
CA ILE A 100 -2.45 -6.73 7.67
C ILE A 100 -2.19 -5.42 8.43
N ALA A 101 -0.95 -4.99 8.51
CA ALA A 101 -0.62 -3.73 9.13
C ALA A 101 -1.17 -2.57 8.28
N SER A 102 -1.88 -1.65 8.92
CA SER A 102 -2.40 -0.45 8.26
C SER A 102 -1.96 0.75 9.06
N SER A 103 -0.88 1.36 8.64
CA SER A 103 -0.32 2.52 9.32
C SER A 103 0.27 3.47 8.29
N ASP A 104 0.47 4.73 8.71
CA ASP A 104 1.14 5.66 7.84
C ASP A 104 2.59 5.24 7.60
N PHE A 105 3.21 5.88 6.61
CA PHE A 105 4.57 5.51 6.21
C PHE A 105 5.59 5.69 7.34
N ALA A 106 5.38 6.70 8.18
CA ALA A 106 6.30 6.95 9.30
C ALA A 106 6.33 5.77 10.26
N GLU A 107 5.17 5.19 10.57
CA GLU A 107 5.11 4.04 11.45
C GLU A 107 5.70 2.79 10.81
N VAL A 108 5.43 2.56 9.53
CA VAL A 108 6.00 1.44 8.79
C VAL A 108 7.53 1.54 8.81
N ILE A 109 8.06 2.72 8.50
CA ILE A 109 9.51 2.95 8.51
C ILE A 109 10.09 2.78 9.91
N ARG A 110 9.41 3.29 10.93
CA ARG A 110 9.87 3.17 12.30
C ARG A 110 10.01 1.72 12.72
N ARG A 111 8.99 0.88 12.41
CA ARG A 111 9.05 -0.55 12.70
C ARG A 111 10.20 -1.23 11.99
N MET A 112 10.42 -0.88 10.73
CA MET A 112 11.52 -1.40 9.94
C MET A 112 12.86 -0.96 10.48
N GLY A 113 12.97 0.32 10.87
CA GLY A 113 14.18 0.87 11.49
C GLY A 113 14.54 0.14 12.76
N ASN A 114 13.56 -0.17 13.59
CA ASN A 114 13.78 -0.92 14.82
C ASN A 114 14.27 -2.35 14.53
N SER A 115 13.70 -3.01 13.53
CA SER A 115 14.14 -4.33 13.10
C SER A 115 15.59 -4.29 12.61
N ARG A 116 15.94 -3.26 11.83
CA ARG A 116 17.31 -3.08 11.35
C ARG A 116 18.29 -2.82 12.48
N LYS A 117 17.89 -2.02 13.47
CA LYS A 117 18.73 -1.74 14.63
C LYS A 117 19.02 -3.01 15.44
N GLN A 118 18.09 -3.94 15.46
CA GLN A 118 18.30 -5.22 16.14
C GLN A 118 19.23 -6.13 15.35
N GLU A 119 19.28 -6.00 14.04
CA GLU A 119 20.16 -6.78 13.18
C GLU A 119 21.56 -6.21 13.09
N THR A 120 21.76 -4.95 13.45
CA THR A 120 23.06 -4.29 13.40
C THR A 120 23.72 -4.37 14.76
N PRO A 121 24.83 -5.05 14.88
CA PRO A 121 25.59 -5.11 16.14
C PRO A 121 26.14 -3.76 16.56
#